data_53d8704ab5d6eba2f9916f62d860b7ea
#
_entry.id   53d8704ab5d6eba2f9916f62d860b7ea
#
_cell.length_a   1.000
_cell.length_b   1.000
_cell.length_c   1.000
_cell.angle_alpha   90.00
_cell.angle_beta   90.00
_cell.angle_gamma   90.00
#
_symmetry.space_group_name_H-M   'P 1'
#
loop_
_entity.id
_entity.type
_entity.pdbx_description
1 polymer ?
#
loop_
_entity_poly.entity_id
_entity_poly.type
_entity_poly.pdbx_seq_one_letter_code
_entity_poly.pdbx_strand_id
1 'polypeptide(L)'
;MKTIDFSTAEIQGIGRFVAGEDHLAFDWPGTQLHFALSGTATLTLVMDGARNWFNADINGHRQLIETGNGTAQYTLTWPAEDTSAVSTVRITQRTEGVAATPEGRTGTVRFKGLIVDDEASISAIPFPARTMEFIGDSDTAAYGNMGPRTGLRPTDRSVFANPAYQDASASWAAVTANEFGAACHNISYSGMGAVWNSPGHSESRAMDHFYGRMLVNDVASHVIENDALSLPKVDLIVMYIGGNDWWSITDQETAFSQGYANFLHHIRRLRGDVPILIACANGTSGSCLETEPRQRQFSEQMIKLICDAVDLAGLPNVHQRVIVPTPDISVDEDLDWGVMEHWSAKAHIKWAASVIKHVADITQWTPTDL
;
A
#
# COMPACT_ATOMS: atom_id res chain seq x y z
N MET A 1 11.35 33.21 6.28
CA MET A 1 10.80 31.82 6.31
C MET A 1 9.58 31.84 7.22
N LYS A 2 8.48 31.24 6.76
CA LYS A 2 7.25 31.07 7.55
C LYS A 2 6.90 29.59 7.69
N THR A 3 6.20 29.27 8.77
CA THR A 3 5.69 27.92 9.03
C THR A 3 4.27 27.79 8.52
N ILE A 4 3.96 26.67 7.89
CA ILE A 4 2.61 26.23 7.51
C ILE A 4 2.29 25.03 8.39
N ASP A 5 1.22 25.13 9.15
CA ASP A 5 0.80 24.10 10.10
C ASP A 5 0.29 22.85 9.37
N PHE A 6 0.46 21.67 10.00
CA PHE A 6 0.01 20.39 9.48
C PHE A 6 -1.51 20.32 9.24
N SER A 7 -2.29 21.10 9.98
CA SER A 7 -3.75 21.14 9.91
C SER A 7 -4.29 22.04 8.79
N THR A 8 -3.40 22.68 8.03
CA THR A 8 -3.77 23.53 6.90
C THR A 8 -4.55 22.75 5.85
N ALA A 9 -5.74 23.23 5.49
CA ALA A 9 -6.68 22.53 4.60
C ALA A 9 -6.13 22.33 3.17
N GLU A 10 -5.14 23.11 2.77
CA GLU A 10 -4.47 23.01 1.48
C GLU A 10 -3.54 21.79 1.40
N ILE A 11 -3.09 21.26 2.55
CA ILE A 11 -2.35 19.99 2.59
C ILE A 11 -3.35 18.86 2.62
N GLN A 12 -3.49 18.19 1.49
CA GLN A 12 -4.43 17.08 1.34
C GLN A 12 -3.73 15.74 1.53
N GLY A 13 -4.41 14.80 2.18
CA GLY A 13 -3.93 13.45 2.43
C GLY A 13 -4.63 12.40 1.58
N ILE A 14 -3.88 11.47 0.99
CA ILE A 14 -4.39 10.23 0.39
C ILE A 14 -3.92 9.08 1.27
N GLY A 15 -4.84 8.30 1.81
CA GLY A 15 -4.58 7.25 2.79
C GLY A 15 -5.36 7.43 4.08
N ARG A 16 -4.85 6.89 5.16
CA ARG A 16 -5.45 6.94 6.49
C ARG A 16 -4.61 7.80 7.43
N PHE A 17 -5.28 8.73 8.12
CA PHE A 17 -4.62 9.71 8.97
C PHE A 17 -5.35 9.86 10.31
N VAL A 18 -4.58 10.13 11.36
CA VAL A 18 -5.11 10.55 12.67
C VAL A 18 -4.49 11.88 13.05
N ALA A 19 -5.33 12.88 13.30
CA ALA A 19 -4.88 14.17 13.80
C ALA A 19 -4.54 14.07 15.29
N GLY A 20 -3.29 14.41 15.65
CA GLY A 20 -2.84 14.60 17.01
C GLY A 20 -2.91 16.08 17.42
N GLU A 21 -2.37 16.41 18.59
CA GLU A 21 -2.34 17.80 19.08
C GLU A 21 -1.43 18.71 18.21
N ASP A 22 -0.30 18.19 17.77
CA ASP A 22 0.75 18.95 17.07
C ASP A 22 1.26 18.26 15.79
N HIS A 23 0.51 17.28 15.28
CA HIS A 23 0.92 16.50 14.10
C HIS A 23 -0.24 15.79 13.42
N LEU A 24 -0.03 15.40 12.18
CA LEU A 24 -0.84 14.43 11.43
C LEU A 24 -0.11 13.09 11.40
N ALA A 25 -0.70 12.05 11.98
CA ALA A 25 -0.09 10.72 12.05
C ALA A 25 -0.56 9.81 10.92
N PHE A 26 0.36 8.99 10.37
CA PHE A 26 0.05 7.96 9.37
C PHE A 26 1.16 6.89 9.34
N ASP A 27 0.84 5.67 8.87
CA ASP A 27 1.82 4.58 8.82
C ASP A 27 1.53 3.48 7.78
N TRP A 28 0.42 3.56 7.05
CA TRP A 28 0.16 2.65 5.94
C TRP A 28 1.06 2.97 4.73
N PRO A 29 1.60 1.96 4.02
CA PRO A 29 2.47 2.19 2.87
C PRO A 29 1.73 2.94 1.74
N GLY A 30 2.45 3.75 0.98
CA GLY A 30 1.86 4.53 -0.11
C GLY A 30 1.01 5.72 0.32
N THR A 31 0.90 6.00 1.64
CA THR A 31 0.22 7.21 2.14
C THR A 31 0.89 8.47 1.61
N GLN A 32 0.09 9.46 1.20
CA GLN A 32 0.57 10.66 0.53
C GLN A 32 0.07 11.94 1.19
N LEU A 33 0.94 12.96 1.17
CA LEU A 33 0.57 14.36 1.34
C LEU A 33 0.76 15.06 0.00
N HIS A 34 -0.21 15.87 -0.44
CA HIS A 34 -0.10 16.61 -1.68
C HIS A 34 -0.72 18.01 -1.58
N PHE A 35 -0.06 18.96 -2.22
CA PHE A 35 -0.39 20.39 -2.23
C PHE A 35 0.35 21.08 -3.37
N ALA A 36 0.05 22.33 -3.60
CA ALA A 36 0.80 23.16 -4.54
C ALA A 36 1.45 24.34 -3.82
N LEU A 37 2.61 24.77 -4.30
CA LEU A 37 3.35 25.91 -3.83
C LEU A 37 3.64 26.89 -4.97
N SER A 38 3.63 28.19 -4.68
CA SER A 38 4.14 29.23 -5.56
C SER A 38 4.95 30.25 -4.73
N GLY A 39 5.81 31.04 -5.38
CA GLY A 39 6.66 32.01 -4.70
C GLY A 39 7.89 31.41 -4.02
N THR A 40 8.23 30.16 -4.34
CA THR A 40 9.39 29.46 -3.78
C THR A 40 9.88 28.36 -4.70
N ALA A 41 11.15 27.98 -4.58
CA ALA A 41 11.76 26.79 -5.18
C ALA A 41 12.36 25.88 -4.11
N THR A 42 11.97 26.05 -2.86
CA THR A 42 12.42 25.26 -1.73
C THR A 42 11.30 25.09 -0.71
N LEU A 43 11.28 23.96 -0.02
CA LEU A 43 10.44 23.73 1.15
C LEU A 43 11.18 22.84 2.13
N THR A 44 10.84 22.97 3.41
CA THR A 44 11.34 22.07 4.45
C THR A 44 10.15 21.37 5.10
N LEU A 45 10.15 20.03 5.07
CA LEU A 45 9.23 19.20 5.82
C LEU A 45 9.68 19.11 7.27
N VAL A 46 8.77 19.32 8.22
CA VAL A 46 9.02 19.12 9.65
C VAL A 46 8.26 17.88 10.09
N MET A 47 8.96 16.81 10.40
CA MET A 47 8.30 15.55 10.80
C MET A 47 9.23 14.61 11.58
N ASP A 48 8.64 13.76 12.41
CA ASP A 48 9.23 12.50 12.84
C ASP A 48 8.85 11.44 11.79
N GLY A 49 9.78 11.09 10.94
CA GLY A 49 9.55 10.09 9.89
C GLY A 49 9.63 8.66 10.38
N ALA A 50 10.02 8.43 11.65
CA ALA A 50 10.11 7.11 12.28
C ALA A 50 10.85 6.07 11.42
N ARG A 51 11.96 6.49 10.80
CA ARG A 51 12.81 5.68 9.89
C ARG A 51 12.15 5.26 8.58
N ASN A 52 10.96 5.78 8.25
CA ASN A 52 10.37 5.59 6.92
C ASN A 52 11.14 6.37 5.84
N TRP A 53 11.06 5.91 4.63
CA TRP A 53 11.56 6.58 3.45
C TRP A 53 10.40 7.14 2.64
N PHE A 54 10.64 8.26 1.95
CA PHE A 54 9.62 8.93 1.16
C PHE A 54 10.15 9.32 -0.21
N ASN A 55 9.25 9.29 -1.20
CA ASN A 55 9.45 9.98 -2.46
C ASN A 55 8.81 11.37 -2.37
N ALA A 56 9.56 12.40 -2.75
CA ALA A 56 9.05 13.75 -2.97
C ALA A 56 9.05 14.01 -4.48
N ASP A 57 7.87 13.98 -5.09
CA ASP A 57 7.69 14.31 -6.50
C ASP A 57 7.24 15.77 -6.61
N ILE A 58 8.09 16.62 -7.22
CA ILE A 58 7.82 18.04 -7.41
C ILE A 58 7.93 18.36 -8.89
N ASN A 59 6.80 18.66 -9.54
CA ASN A 59 6.72 18.89 -11.00
C ASN A 59 7.39 17.77 -11.83
N GLY A 60 7.29 16.51 -11.39
CA GLY A 60 7.93 15.36 -12.03
C GLY A 60 9.40 15.13 -11.66
N HIS A 61 10.01 16.01 -10.87
CA HIS A 61 11.34 15.79 -10.30
C HIS A 61 11.23 15.02 -8.99
N ARG A 62 11.74 13.79 -8.97
CA ARG A 62 11.72 12.94 -7.79
C ARG A 62 12.97 13.13 -6.94
N GLN A 63 12.78 13.31 -5.64
CA GLN A 63 13.81 13.33 -4.62
C GLN A 63 13.48 12.28 -3.56
N LEU A 64 14.52 11.64 -3.01
CA LEU A 64 14.38 10.65 -1.94
C LEU A 64 14.59 11.35 -0.59
N ILE A 65 13.72 11.04 0.37
CA ILE A 65 13.86 11.49 1.76
C ILE A 65 14.08 10.27 2.63
N GLU A 66 15.24 10.20 3.25
CA GLU A 66 15.60 9.19 4.24
C GLU A 66 15.41 9.78 5.62
N THR A 67 14.54 9.19 6.44
CA THR A 67 14.25 9.73 7.77
C THR A 67 14.86 8.88 8.89
N GLY A 68 15.13 9.52 10.01
CA GLY A 68 15.50 8.88 11.27
C GLY A 68 14.34 8.82 12.26
N ASN A 69 14.66 8.58 13.51
CA ASN A 69 13.75 8.71 14.63
C ASN A 69 13.77 10.15 15.19
N GLY A 70 12.62 10.61 15.66
CA GLY A 70 12.46 11.93 16.24
C GLY A 70 12.22 13.01 15.20
N THR A 71 11.70 14.15 15.66
CA THR A 71 11.38 15.28 14.78
C THR A 71 12.65 15.88 14.18
N ALA A 72 12.68 15.98 12.86
CA ALA A 72 13.75 16.58 12.07
C ALA A 72 13.19 17.42 10.92
N GLN A 73 14.08 18.14 10.26
CA GLN A 73 13.79 18.98 9.12
C GLN A 73 14.42 18.40 7.87
N TYR A 74 13.64 18.28 6.79
CA TYR A 74 14.06 17.71 5.51
C TYR A 74 13.81 18.74 4.42
N THR A 75 14.88 19.38 3.95
CA THR A 75 14.80 20.44 2.94
C THR A 75 14.88 19.86 1.53
N LEU A 76 13.93 20.25 0.70
CA LEU A 76 13.81 19.91 -0.71
C LEU A 76 14.00 21.17 -1.54
N THR A 77 14.68 21.03 -2.67
CA THR A 77 14.87 22.12 -3.65
C THR A 77 14.63 21.56 -5.05
N TRP A 78 14.06 22.37 -5.93
CA TRP A 78 13.81 21.99 -7.31
C TRP A 78 14.13 23.12 -8.27
N PRO A 79 14.46 22.78 -9.54
CA PRO A 79 14.65 23.80 -10.55
C PRO A 79 13.36 24.60 -10.76
N ALA A 80 13.42 25.90 -10.62
CA ALA A 80 12.32 26.80 -10.94
C ALA A 80 12.90 27.94 -11.79
N GLU A 81 12.54 27.97 -13.07
CA GLU A 81 12.87 29.10 -13.95
C GLU A 81 12.11 30.37 -13.55
N ASP A 82 10.90 30.16 -13.03
CA ASP A 82 10.03 31.21 -12.48
C ASP A 82 9.40 30.72 -11.17
N THR A 83 9.81 31.30 -10.05
CA THR A 83 9.26 30.95 -8.72
C THR A 83 7.80 31.36 -8.55
N SER A 84 7.26 32.26 -9.41
CA SER A 84 5.83 32.59 -9.40
C SER A 84 4.97 31.47 -9.96
N ALA A 85 5.54 30.57 -10.75
CA ALA A 85 4.85 29.39 -11.27
C ALA A 85 4.43 28.45 -10.13
N VAL A 86 3.27 27.81 -10.30
CA VAL A 86 2.74 26.84 -9.34
C VAL A 86 3.48 25.53 -9.46
N SER A 87 4.09 25.10 -8.37
CA SER A 87 4.74 23.78 -8.26
C SER A 87 3.82 22.79 -7.54
N THR A 88 3.55 21.65 -8.16
CA THR A 88 2.82 20.54 -7.52
C THR A 88 3.78 19.71 -6.69
N VAL A 89 3.42 19.42 -5.44
CA VAL A 89 4.22 18.65 -4.50
C VAL A 89 3.43 17.43 -4.04
N ARG A 90 4.04 16.26 -4.16
CA ARG A 90 3.53 14.99 -3.63
C ARG A 90 4.60 14.33 -2.79
N ILE A 91 4.32 14.07 -1.53
CA ILE A 91 5.20 13.33 -0.63
C ILE A 91 4.56 11.97 -0.38
N THR A 92 5.18 10.88 -0.82
CA THR A 92 4.65 9.52 -0.71
C THR A 92 5.51 8.67 0.21
N GLN A 93 4.93 8.07 1.24
CA GLN A 93 5.59 7.08 2.07
C GLN A 93 5.91 5.83 1.24
N ARG A 94 7.19 5.47 1.17
CA ARG A 94 7.64 4.29 0.41
C ARG A 94 7.47 2.99 1.19
N THR A 95 7.71 3.05 2.48
CA THR A 95 7.86 1.89 3.37
C THR A 95 6.59 1.59 4.14
N GLU A 96 6.47 0.37 4.61
CA GLU A 96 5.48 0.02 5.63
C GLU A 96 5.83 0.71 6.94
N GLY A 97 4.84 1.16 7.71
CA GLY A 97 5.02 1.78 9.02
C GLY A 97 5.46 0.80 10.11
N VAL A 98 5.53 -0.49 9.81
CA VAL A 98 6.00 -1.55 10.71
C VAL A 98 6.83 -2.54 9.92
N ALA A 99 8.12 -2.62 10.23
CA ALA A 99 8.98 -3.63 9.62
C ALA A 99 9.01 -4.91 10.46
N ALA A 100 9.11 -6.05 9.80
CA ALA A 100 9.03 -7.37 10.40
C ALA A 100 10.21 -7.73 11.33
N THR A 101 11.29 -6.94 11.38
CA THR A 101 12.46 -7.21 12.20
C THR A 101 12.71 -6.14 13.26
N PRO A 102 13.21 -6.51 14.47
CA PRO A 102 13.49 -5.55 15.53
C PRO A 102 14.47 -4.43 15.13
N GLU A 103 15.47 -4.76 14.30
CA GLU A 103 16.52 -3.82 13.89
C GLU A 103 16.08 -2.87 12.77
N GLY A 104 15.13 -3.30 11.95
CA GLY A 104 14.67 -2.57 10.77
C GLY A 104 13.32 -1.87 10.92
N ARG A 105 12.70 -1.93 12.11
CA ARG A 105 11.35 -1.38 12.31
C ARG A 105 11.30 0.10 11.99
N THR A 106 10.45 0.44 11.06
CA THR A 106 9.88 1.75 10.84
C THR A 106 8.73 1.96 11.82
N GLY A 107 8.13 3.12 11.87
CA GLY A 107 7.07 3.40 12.82
C GLY A 107 6.02 4.35 12.25
N THR A 108 5.16 4.82 13.13
CA THR A 108 4.14 5.81 12.77
C THR A 108 4.80 7.17 12.53
N VAL A 109 4.60 7.72 11.34
CA VAL A 109 5.04 9.05 10.95
C VAL A 109 4.22 10.10 11.69
N ARG A 110 4.86 11.20 12.10
CA ARG A 110 4.21 12.39 12.66
C ARG A 110 4.62 13.61 11.88
N PHE A 111 3.80 14.00 10.93
CA PHE A 111 4.01 15.20 10.13
C PHE A 111 3.53 16.44 10.90
N LYS A 112 4.42 17.45 11.07
CA LYS A 112 4.17 18.65 11.87
C LYS A 112 3.92 19.89 11.04
N GLY A 113 4.21 19.85 9.74
CA GLY A 113 3.99 20.96 8.83
C GLY A 113 5.20 21.27 7.94
N LEU A 114 5.19 22.46 7.38
CA LEU A 114 6.18 22.92 6.40
C LEU A 114 6.83 24.22 6.85
N ILE A 115 8.07 24.44 6.42
CA ILE A 115 8.72 25.75 6.45
C ILE A 115 9.00 26.15 5.01
N VAL A 116 8.56 27.33 4.61
CA VAL A 116 8.70 27.88 3.25
C VAL A 116 9.16 29.32 3.30
N ASP A 117 9.51 29.90 2.16
CA ASP A 117 9.82 31.32 2.04
C ASP A 117 8.63 32.21 2.45
N ASP A 118 8.90 33.45 2.94
CA ASP A 118 7.84 34.36 3.42
C ASP A 118 6.82 34.66 2.32
N GLU A 119 7.28 34.78 1.07
CA GLU A 119 6.47 35.11 -0.11
C GLU A 119 5.74 33.90 -0.68
N ALA A 120 6.09 32.67 -0.24
CA ALA A 120 5.45 31.46 -0.74
C ALA A 120 3.95 31.43 -0.42
N SER A 121 3.16 30.87 -1.33
CA SER A 121 1.74 30.59 -1.12
C SER A 121 1.49 29.09 -1.30
N ILE A 122 0.64 28.54 -0.43
CA ILE A 122 0.17 27.15 -0.54
C ILE A 122 -1.26 27.12 -1.08
N SER A 123 -1.57 26.12 -1.90
CA SER A 123 -2.93 25.87 -2.37
C SER A 123 -3.20 24.38 -2.47
N ALA A 124 -4.47 23.98 -2.41
CA ALA A 124 -4.86 22.61 -2.62
C ALA A 124 -4.72 22.21 -4.10
N ILE A 125 -4.36 20.96 -4.34
CA ILE A 125 -4.43 20.33 -5.67
C ILE A 125 -5.81 19.66 -5.78
N PRO A 126 -6.46 19.63 -6.97
CA PRO A 126 -7.70 18.87 -7.13
C PRO A 126 -7.52 17.42 -6.69
N PHE A 127 -8.39 16.96 -5.79
CA PHE A 127 -8.37 15.57 -5.34
C PHE A 127 -8.80 14.65 -6.48
N PRO A 128 -8.20 13.46 -6.64
CA PRO A 128 -8.67 12.48 -7.61
C PRO A 128 -10.18 12.22 -7.45
N ALA A 129 -10.90 12.16 -8.57
CA ALA A 129 -12.36 11.96 -8.56
C ALA A 129 -12.75 10.55 -8.09
N ARG A 130 -11.80 9.63 -8.05
CA ARG A 130 -11.99 8.23 -7.68
C ARG A 130 -10.98 7.83 -6.62
N THR A 131 -11.35 6.86 -5.79
CA THR A 131 -10.47 6.30 -4.77
C THR A 131 -10.56 4.78 -4.81
N MET A 132 -9.41 4.13 -4.91
CA MET A 132 -9.28 2.67 -4.84
C MET A 132 -8.58 2.29 -3.55
N GLU A 133 -9.10 1.29 -2.85
CA GLU A 133 -8.45 0.70 -1.68
C GLU A 133 -7.92 -0.68 -2.03
N PHE A 134 -6.66 -0.93 -1.69
CA PHE A 134 -5.99 -2.19 -1.94
C PHE A 134 -5.69 -2.87 -0.61
N ILE A 135 -6.17 -4.11 -0.45
CA ILE A 135 -5.96 -4.89 0.76
C ILE A 135 -5.06 -6.07 0.42
N GLY A 136 -3.94 -6.19 1.15
CA GLY A 136 -2.99 -7.26 0.84
C GLY A 136 -1.87 -7.42 1.87
N ASP A 137 -0.88 -8.17 1.44
CA ASP A 137 0.32 -8.50 2.21
C ASP A 137 1.58 -7.82 1.63
N SER A 138 2.72 -8.48 1.72
CA SER A 138 4.01 -7.97 1.24
C SER A 138 4.02 -7.61 -0.24
N ASP A 139 3.34 -8.39 -1.09
CA ASP A 139 3.26 -8.10 -2.52
C ASP A 139 2.44 -6.83 -2.80
N THR A 140 1.48 -6.50 -1.96
CA THR A 140 0.72 -5.26 -2.07
C THR A 140 1.45 -4.07 -1.45
N ALA A 141 2.18 -4.30 -0.34
CA ALA A 141 3.05 -3.31 0.29
C ALA A 141 4.28 -2.98 -0.55
N ALA A 142 4.57 -3.78 -1.58
CA ALA A 142 5.77 -3.70 -2.42
C ALA A 142 7.07 -3.99 -1.64
N TYR A 143 7.03 -4.94 -0.71
CA TYR A 143 8.23 -5.35 0.04
C TYR A 143 9.33 -5.79 -0.90
N GLY A 144 10.53 -5.23 -0.73
CA GLY A 144 11.73 -5.65 -1.46
C GLY A 144 11.74 -5.37 -2.97
N ASN A 145 10.76 -4.64 -3.51
CA ASN A 145 10.59 -4.44 -4.95
C ASN A 145 11.69 -3.62 -5.64
N MET A 146 12.49 -2.88 -4.87
CA MET A 146 13.62 -2.07 -5.37
C MET A 146 14.98 -2.72 -5.04
N GLY A 147 14.96 -3.86 -4.37
CA GLY A 147 16.19 -4.56 -3.99
C GLY A 147 16.63 -5.62 -5.00
N PRO A 148 17.83 -6.15 -4.84
CA PRO A 148 18.33 -7.23 -5.67
C PRO A 148 17.53 -8.52 -5.40
N ARG A 149 17.47 -9.40 -6.40
CA ARG A 149 16.94 -10.75 -6.18
C ARG A 149 17.75 -11.46 -5.11
N THR A 150 17.07 -12.00 -4.11
CA THR A 150 17.68 -12.87 -3.09
C THR A 150 16.79 -14.11 -2.94
N GLY A 151 17.37 -15.22 -2.45
CA GLY A 151 16.54 -16.38 -2.10
C GLY A 151 15.59 -16.05 -0.93
N LEU A 152 14.61 -16.92 -0.69
CA LEU A 152 13.63 -16.81 0.40
C LEU A 152 14.25 -16.67 1.81
N ARG A 153 15.48 -17.14 2.00
CA ARG A 153 16.21 -17.09 3.26
C ARG A 153 17.61 -16.57 3.01
N PRO A 154 17.77 -15.27 2.71
CA PRO A 154 19.10 -14.70 2.50
C PRO A 154 19.94 -14.83 3.76
N THR A 155 21.23 -15.14 3.58
CA THR A 155 22.19 -15.21 4.67
C THR A 155 22.59 -13.82 5.17
N ASP A 156 22.55 -12.83 4.29
CA ASP A 156 22.75 -11.43 4.64
C ASP A 156 21.46 -10.85 5.22
N ARG A 157 21.48 -10.62 6.53
CA ARG A 157 20.32 -10.05 7.23
C ARG A 157 20.10 -8.57 6.95
N SER A 158 21.07 -7.85 6.38
CA SER A 158 20.91 -6.43 6.03
C SER A 158 19.88 -6.18 4.92
N VAL A 159 19.50 -7.23 4.18
CA VAL A 159 18.46 -7.12 3.15
C VAL A 159 17.04 -7.18 3.73
N PHE A 160 16.87 -7.69 4.96
CA PHE A 160 15.55 -7.79 5.58
C PHE A 160 15.05 -6.41 5.99
N ALA A 161 13.80 -6.10 5.61
CA ALA A 161 13.13 -4.86 5.97
C ALA A 161 14.00 -3.60 5.76
N ASN A 162 14.89 -3.63 4.78
CA ASN A 162 15.71 -2.49 4.43
C ASN A 162 14.85 -1.45 3.72
N PRO A 163 14.66 -0.23 4.29
CA PRO A 163 13.82 0.80 3.68
C PRO A 163 14.23 1.19 2.27
N ALA A 164 15.52 1.06 1.93
CA ALA A 164 16.05 1.33 0.59
C ALA A 164 15.44 0.42 -0.49
N TYR A 165 15.01 -0.77 -0.10
CA TYR A 165 14.53 -1.80 -1.02
C TYR A 165 13.01 -1.84 -1.15
N GLN A 166 12.30 -0.89 -0.54
CA GLN A 166 10.84 -0.80 -0.65
C GLN A 166 10.40 0.53 -1.26
N ASP A 167 9.47 0.47 -2.21
CA ASP A 167 8.80 1.64 -2.76
C ASP A 167 7.34 1.32 -3.09
N ALA A 168 6.44 1.66 -2.18
CA ALA A 168 5.01 1.47 -2.35
C ALA A 168 4.43 2.29 -3.51
N SER A 169 5.09 3.38 -3.94
CA SER A 169 4.65 4.14 -5.13
C SER A 169 4.90 3.40 -6.45
N ALA A 170 5.73 2.36 -6.42
CA ALA A 170 5.97 1.44 -7.53
C ALA A 170 5.26 0.08 -7.35
N SER A 171 4.33 -0.03 -6.39
CA SER A 171 3.50 -1.21 -6.21
C SER A 171 2.50 -1.38 -7.35
N TRP A 172 2.04 -2.60 -7.57
CA TRP A 172 0.94 -2.87 -8.50
C TRP A 172 -0.34 -2.11 -8.12
N ALA A 173 -0.56 -1.88 -6.83
CA ALA A 173 -1.68 -1.10 -6.32
C ALA A 173 -1.61 0.36 -6.79
N ALA A 174 -0.44 1.01 -6.61
CA ALA A 174 -0.23 2.38 -7.05
C ALA A 174 -0.28 2.50 -8.58
N VAL A 175 0.32 1.55 -9.32
CA VAL A 175 0.27 1.50 -10.78
C VAL A 175 -1.17 1.37 -11.25
N THR A 176 -1.94 0.42 -10.69
CA THR A 176 -3.35 0.25 -11.06
C THR A 176 -4.19 1.49 -10.79
N ALA A 177 -4.04 2.11 -9.61
CA ALA A 177 -4.80 3.32 -9.28
C ALA A 177 -4.46 4.48 -10.21
N ASN A 178 -3.18 4.68 -10.54
CA ASN A 178 -2.72 5.73 -11.43
C ASN A 178 -3.34 5.62 -12.83
N GLU A 179 -3.50 4.40 -13.37
CA GLU A 179 -4.12 4.15 -14.68
C GLU A 179 -5.58 4.61 -14.76
N PHE A 180 -6.26 4.72 -13.62
CA PHE A 180 -7.63 5.23 -13.54
C PHE A 180 -7.72 6.67 -13.02
N GLY A 181 -6.59 7.35 -12.84
CA GLY A 181 -6.54 8.67 -12.20
C GLY A 181 -7.14 8.65 -10.79
N ALA A 182 -7.03 7.53 -10.08
CA ALA A 182 -7.61 7.32 -8.77
C ALA A 182 -6.59 7.55 -7.64
N ALA A 183 -7.08 8.00 -6.48
CA ALA A 183 -6.31 7.93 -5.24
C ALA A 183 -6.10 6.46 -4.84
N CYS A 184 -4.88 6.13 -4.38
CA CYS A 184 -4.51 4.79 -3.92
C CYS A 184 -4.47 4.74 -2.39
N HIS A 185 -5.37 3.99 -1.76
CA HIS A 185 -5.28 3.64 -0.36
C HIS A 185 -4.72 2.22 -0.25
N ASN A 186 -3.48 2.09 0.18
CA ASN A 186 -2.79 0.81 0.30
C ASN A 186 -2.85 0.32 1.75
N ILE A 187 -3.69 -0.68 2.01
CA ILE A 187 -3.92 -1.31 3.33
C ILE A 187 -3.26 -2.68 3.30
N SER A 188 -1.96 -2.69 3.45
CA SER A 188 -1.17 -3.90 3.35
C SER A 188 -0.07 -3.96 4.40
N TYR A 189 0.30 -5.18 4.79
CA TYR A 189 1.34 -5.43 5.77
C TYR A 189 2.00 -6.78 5.47
N SER A 190 3.34 -6.75 5.35
CA SER A 190 4.14 -7.94 5.03
C SER A 190 3.95 -9.08 6.01
N GLY A 191 3.77 -10.29 5.50
CA GLY A 191 3.57 -11.50 6.29
C GLY A 191 2.16 -11.71 6.82
N MET A 192 1.25 -10.75 6.64
CA MET A 192 -0.15 -10.93 7.03
C MET A 192 -0.92 -11.82 6.07
N GLY A 193 -1.74 -12.70 6.63
CA GLY A 193 -2.79 -13.40 5.92
C GLY A 193 -4.15 -12.75 6.13
N ALA A 194 -5.15 -13.29 5.48
CA ALA A 194 -6.53 -12.90 5.69
C ALA A 194 -7.06 -13.40 7.05
N VAL A 195 -6.68 -14.62 7.42
CA VAL A 195 -7.13 -15.35 8.63
C VAL A 195 -5.95 -15.73 9.53
N TRP A 196 -4.82 -16.13 8.94
CA TRP A 196 -3.58 -16.51 9.64
C TRP A 196 -2.36 -15.91 8.99
N ASN A 197 -1.46 -15.41 9.81
CA ASN A 197 -0.20 -14.84 9.34
C ASN A 197 0.83 -15.92 8.99
N SER A 198 1.87 -15.51 8.25
CA SER A 198 3.04 -16.36 8.00
C SER A 198 3.69 -16.81 9.32
N PRO A 199 4.31 -18.01 9.38
CA PRO A 199 5.01 -18.49 10.56
C PRO A 199 6.09 -17.52 11.04
N GLY A 200 6.09 -17.22 12.33
CA GLY A 200 7.06 -16.31 12.95
C GLY A 200 6.75 -14.82 12.78
N HIS A 201 5.59 -14.47 12.22
CA HIS A 201 5.12 -13.09 12.19
C HIS A 201 4.97 -12.53 13.61
N SER A 202 5.36 -11.27 13.82
CA SER A 202 5.34 -10.64 15.16
C SER A 202 3.92 -10.39 15.68
N GLU A 203 2.95 -10.22 14.79
CA GLU A 203 1.54 -10.04 15.13
C GLU A 203 0.82 -11.38 15.19
N SER A 204 -0.01 -11.56 16.23
CA SER A 204 -0.82 -12.77 16.40
C SER A 204 -2.18 -12.70 15.70
N ARG A 205 -2.59 -11.50 15.27
CA ARG A 205 -3.84 -11.24 14.55
C ARG A 205 -3.58 -11.00 13.08
N ALA A 206 -4.48 -11.45 12.21
CA ALA A 206 -4.39 -11.30 10.77
C ALA A 206 -5.06 -10.00 10.27
N MET A 207 -5.08 -9.80 8.96
CA MET A 207 -5.55 -8.56 8.34
C MET A 207 -7.01 -8.22 8.69
N ASP A 208 -7.86 -9.21 8.91
CA ASP A 208 -9.24 -8.99 9.35
C ASP A 208 -9.35 -8.11 10.59
N HIS A 209 -8.38 -8.22 11.50
CA HIS A 209 -8.30 -7.41 12.71
C HIS A 209 -7.66 -6.03 12.50
N PHE A 210 -6.75 -5.92 11.54
CA PHE A 210 -6.04 -4.66 11.25
C PHE A 210 -6.80 -3.75 10.29
N TYR A 211 -7.67 -4.32 9.47
CA TYR A 211 -8.36 -3.60 8.40
C TYR A 211 -9.09 -2.34 8.89
N GLY A 212 -9.73 -2.39 10.06
CA GLY A 212 -10.44 -1.24 10.63
C GLY A 212 -9.55 -0.15 11.23
N ARG A 213 -8.22 -0.33 11.33
CA ARG A 213 -7.34 0.64 11.97
C ARG A 213 -7.02 1.81 11.04
N MET A 214 -7.04 3.02 11.59
CA MET A 214 -6.50 4.21 10.91
C MET A 214 -4.98 4.19 10.89
N LEU A 215 -4.35 3.71 11.97
CA LEU A 215 -2.91 3.50 12.10
C LEU A 215 -2.65 2.01 12.40
N VAL A 216 -1.73 1.40 11.66
CA VAL A 216 -1.33 -0.02 11.86
C VAL A 216 -0.93 -0.26 13.30
N ASN A 217 -0.11 0.65 13.86
CA ASN A 217 0.51 0.51 15.17
C ASN A 217 -0.41 0.89 16.34
N ASP A 218 -1.56 1.48 16.09
CA ASP A 218 -2.44 1.97 17.15
C ASP A 218 -3.79 1.25 17.17
N VAL A 219 -3.97 0.39 18.16
CA VAL A 219 -5.23 -0.33 18.40
C VAL A 219 -6.38 0.62 18.72
N ALA A 220 -6.10 1.76 19.38
CA ALA A 220 -7.12 2.75 19.69
C ALA A 220 -7.64 3.50 18.46
N SER A 221 -6.91 3.43 17.33
CA SER A 221 -7.34 3.99 16.06
C SER A 221 -8.31 3.10 15.27
N HIS A 222 -8.76 1.99 15.84
CA HIS A 222 -9.70 1.06 15.19
C HIS A 222 -11.09 1.70 15.04
N VAL A 223 -11.55 1.80 13.81
CA VAL A 223 -12.90 2.29 13.48
C VAL A 223 -13.91 1.19 13.75
N ILE A 224 -14.86 1.48 14.60
CA ILE A 224 -16.02 0.63 14.88
C ILE A 224 -17.25 1.27 14.24
N GLU A 225 -18.21 0.48 13.82
CA GLU A 225 -19.48 0.97 13.28
C GLU A 225 -20.11 1.98 14.27
N ASN A 226 -20.40 3.19 13.77
CA ASN A 226 -20.90 4.34 14.54
C ASN A 226 -19.89 5.07 15.44
N ASP A 227 -18.60 4.88 15.23
CA ASP A 227 -17.57 5.63 15.95
C ASP A 227 -17.37 7.04 15.36
N ALA A 228 -16.74 7.93 16.15
CA ALA A 228 -16.35 9.27 15.71
C ALA A 228 -15.27 9.24 14.61
N LEU A 229 -14.45 8.20 14.56
CA LEU A 229 -13.51 7.93 13.48
C LEU A 229 -14.25 7.28 12.30
N SER A 230 -13.93 7.69 11.10
CA SER A 230 -14.46 7.10 9.85
C SER A 230 -13.36 6.80 8.87
N LEU A 231 -13.44 5.63 8.24
CA LEU A 231 -12.53 5.33 7.13
C LEU A 231 -12.80 6.28 5.95
N PRO A 232 -11.75 6.72 5.23
CA PRO A 232 -11.92 7.52 4.01
C PRO A 232 -12.82 6.80 3.00
N LYS A 233 -13.66 7.53 2.28
CA LYS A 233 -14.51 6.95 1.23
C LYS A 233 -13.68 6.32 0.13
N VAL A 234 -14.18 5.20 -0.42
CA VAL A 234 -13.58 4.50 -1.54
C VAL A 234 -14.65 4.08 -2.54
N ASP A 235 -14.28 3.98 -3.80
CA ASP A 235 -15.17 3.62 -4.91
C ASP A 235 -15.00 2.16 -5.36
N LEU A 236 -13.85 1.56 -5.07
CA LEU A 236 -13.53 0.16 -5.35
C LEU A 236 -12.56 -0.36 -4.30
N ILE A 237 -12.74 -1.60 -3.88
CA ILE A 237 -11.77 -2.36 -3.09
C ILE A 237 -11.17 -3.46 -3.96
N VAL A 238 -9.84 -3.60 -3.95
CA VAL A 238 -9.13 -4.68 -4.61
C VAL A 238 -8.36 -5.47 -3.56
N MET A 239 -8.65 -6.75 -3.43
CA MET A 239 -8.01 -7.64 -2.46
C MET A 239 -7.04 -8.59 -3.17
N TYR A 240 -5.82 -8.66 -2.68
CA TYR A 240 -4.85 -9.68 -3.03
C TYR A 240 -4.18 -10.16 -1.75
N ILE A 241 -4.80 -11.13 -1.09
CA ILE A 241 -4.40 -11.64 0.22
C ILE A 241 -4.86 -13.11 0.38
N GLY A 242 -4.09 -13.89 1.12
CA GLY A 242 -4.35 -15.30 1.38
C GLY A 242 -3.09 -16.15 1.26
N GLY A 243 -2.04 -15.63 0.59
CA GLY A 243 -0.78 -16.35 0.41
C GLY A 243 -0.10 -16.76 1.72
N ASN A 244 -0.13 -15.90 2.70
CA ASN A 244 0.46 -16.18 4.02
C ASN A 244 -0.34 -17.18 4.86
N ASP A 245 -1.64 -17.31 4.61
CA ASP A 245 -2.52 -18.28 5.28
C ASP A 245 -2.15 -19.74 4.95
N TRP A 246 -1.54 -19.96 3.78
CA TRP A 246 -1.18 -21.29 3.29
C TRP A 246 -0.38 -22.12 4.31
N TRP A 247 0.51 -21.49 5.03
CA TRP A 247 1.36 -22.18 6.00
C TRP A 247 0.58 -22.79 7.18
N SER A 248 -0.65 -22.34 7.41
CA SER A 248 -1.51 -22.76 8.52
C SER A 248 -2.76 -23.51 8.07
N ILE A 249 -2.95 -23.70 6.76
CA ILE A 249 -4.23 -24.19 6.19
C ILE A 249 -4.40 -25.70 6.32
N THR A 250 -3.32 -26.46 6.49
CA THR A 250 -3.37 -27.93 6.53
C THR A 250 -4.42 -28.40 7.51
N ASP A 251 -5.38 -29.22 7.04
CA ASP A 251 -6.53 -29.74 7.79
C ASP A 251 -7.48 -28.65 8.37
N GLN A 252 -7.38 -27.39 7.86
CA GLN A 252 -8.17 -26.25 8.32
C GLN A 252 -8.87 -25.49 7.19
N GLU A 253 -9.08 -26.12 6.05
CA GLU A 253 -9.65 -25.48 4.83
C GLU A 253 -11.01 -24.84 5.11
N THR A 254 -11.90 -25.54 5.83
CA THR A 254 -13.22 -25.00 6.20
C THR A 254 -13.09 -23.78 7.11
N ALA A 255 -12.15 -23.82 8.07
CA ALA A 255 -11.91 -22.68 8.97
C ALA A 255 -11.35 -21.47 8.22
N PHE A 256 -10.49 -21.70 7.22
CA PHE A 256 -10.01 -20.62 6.35
C PHE A 256 -11.17 -19.97 5.58
N SER A 257 -11.97 -20.76 4.84
CA SER A 257 -13.07 -20.23 4.05
C SER A 257 -14.08 -19.48 4.94
N GLN A 258 -14.37 -19.98 6.15
CA GLN A 258 -15.23 -19.28 7.10
C GLN A 258 -14.59 -17.98 7.60
N GLY A 259 -13.31 -17.98 7.94
CA GLY A 259 -12.59 -16.80 8.38
C GLY A 259 -12.53 -15.73 7.31
N TYR A 260 -12.22 -16.11 6.07
CA TYR A 260 -12.19 -15.21 4.92
C TYR A 260 -13.59 -14.61 4.64
N ALA A 261 -14.65 -15.44 4.69
CA ALA A 261 -16.03 -14.97 4.57
C ALA A 261 -16.39 -13.96 5.66
N ASN A 262 -15.98 -14.20 6.91
CA ASN A 262 -16.17 -13.26 8.02
C ASN A 262 -15.42 -11.95 7.78
N PHE A 263 -14.22 -12.00 7.19
CA PHE A 263 -13.48 -10.79 6.80
C PHE A 263 -14.21 -10.00 5.72
N LEU A 264 -14.77 -10.64 4.71
CA LEU A 264 -15.62 -9.98 3.70
C LEU A 264 -16.83 -9.29 4.34
N HIS A 265 -17.49 -9.94 5.31
CA HIS A 265 -18.57 -9.32 6.09
C HIS A 265 -18.08 -8.14 6.92
N HIS A 266 -16.87 -8.21 7.50
CA HIS A 266 -16.27 -7.09 8.22
C HIS A 266 -16.01 -5.89 7.29
N ILE A 267 -15.42 -6.12 6.14
CA ILE A 267 -15.23 -5.08 5.12
C ILE A 267 -16.59 -4.46 4.75
N ARG A 268 -17.59 -5.28 4.48
CA ARG A 268 -18.92 -4.82 4.09
C ARG A 268 -19.59 -3.96 5.17
N ARG A 269 -19.44 -4.29 6.45
CA ARG A 269 -19.94 -3.46 7.56
C ARG A 269 -19.30 -2.08 7.60
N LEU A 270 -17.99 -1.98 7.33
CA LEU A 270 -17.25 -0.71 7.39
C LEU A 270 -17.38 0.13 6.12
N ARG A 271 -17.62 -0.50 4.96
CA ARG A 271 -17.59 0.15 3.64
C ARG A 271 -18.93 0.26 2.94
N GLY A 272 -19.95 -0.41 3.45
CA GLY A 272 -21.24 -0.49 2.74
C GLY A 272 -21.11 -1.29 1.44
N ASP A 273 -21.90 -0.95 0.43
CA ASP A 273 -21.99 -1.70 -0.84
C ASP A 273 -20.98 -1.26 -1.90
N VAL A 274 -19.72 -1.06 -1.48
CA VAL A 274 -18.61 -0.80 -2.40
C VAL A 274 -18.26 -2.08 -3.16
N PRO A 275 -18.04 -2.04 -4.49
CA PRO A 275 -17.56 -3.20 -5.24
C PRO A 275 -16.24 -3.73 -4.68
N ILE A 276 -16.11 -5.05 -4.58
CA ILE A 276 -14.90 -5.73 -4.13
C ILE A 276 -14.41 -6.65 -5.24
N LEU A 277 -13.21 -6.41 -5.75
CA LEU A 277 -12.48 -7.32 -6.63
C LEU A 277 -11.53 -8.16 -5.78
N ILE A 278 -11.68 -9.47 -5.78
CA ILE A 278 -10.70 -10.39 -5.20
C ILE A 278 -9.85 -10.96 -6.33
N ALA A 279 -8.60 -10.54 -6.37
CA ALA A 279 -7.61 -11.01 -7.33
C ALA A 279 -6.95 -12.28 -6.81
N CYS A 280 -7.12 -13.39 -7.52
CA CYS A 280 -6.49 -14.66 -7.20
C CYS A 280 -5.40 -14.95 -8.21
N ALA A 281 -4.14 -15.04 -7.76
CA ALA A 281 -3.02 -15.36 -8.63
C ALA A 281 -2.98 -16.86 -8.95
N ASN A 282 -2.83 -17.17 -10.23
CA ASN A 282 -2.54 -18.55 -10.66
C ASN A 282 -1.01 -18.75 -10.68
N GLY A 283 -0.44 -19.17 -9.55
CA GLY A 283 0.96 -19.60 -9.46
C GLY A 283 2.02 -18.51 -9.36
N THR A 284 1.68 -17.27 -9.00
CA THR A 284 2.60 -16.11 -9.09
C THR A 284 2.90 -15.39 -7.80
N SER A 285 2.52 -15.89 -6.63
CA SER A 285 3.05 -15.29 -5.40
C SER A 285 4.52 -15.66 -5.22
N GLY A 286 5.34 -14.69 -4.86
CA GLY A 286 6.79 -14.60 -4.81
C GLY A 286 7.68 -15.82 -4.57
N SER A 287 7.19 -16.92 -4.10
CA SER A 287 7.92 -18.19 -3.95
C SER A 287 7.58 -19.25 -4.99
N CYS A 288 6.75 -18.89 -5.96
CA CYS A 288 6.17 -19.86 -6.91
C CYS A 288 6.91 -19.84 -8.23
N LEU A 289 8.09 -20.43 -8.23
CA LEU A 289 8.66 -20.92 -9.48
C LEU A 289 7.75 -22.05 -9.99
N GLU A 290 7.23 -21.94 -11.20
CA GLU A 290 6.33 -22.92 -11.86
C GLU A 290 6.86 -24.35 -11.91
N THR A 291 8.10 -24.57 -11.51
CA THR A 291 8.81 -25.85 -11.57
C THR A 291 8.46 -26.81 -10.42
N GLU A 292 7.80 -26.32 -9.35
CA GLU A 292 7.47 -27.16 -8.19
C GLU A 292 5.99 -27.58 -8.19
N PRO A 293 5.66 -28.87 -8.27
CA PRO A 293 4.27 -29.35 -8.25
C PRO A 293 3.45 -28.88 -7.06
N ARG A 294 4.10 -28.65 -5.89
CA ARG A 294 3.46 -28.13 -4.69
C ARG A 294 2.89 -26.73 -4.86
N GLN A 295 3.48 -25.91 -5.71
CA GLN A 295 3.10 -24.50 -5.88
C GLN A 295 1.88 -24.37 -6.79
N ARG A 296 1.78 -25.21 -7.83
CA ARG A 296 0.56 -25.29 -8.63
C ARG A 296 -0.61 -25.75 -7.76
N GLN A 297 -0.40 -26.81 -6.98
CA GLN A 297 -1.40 -27.31 -6.03
C GLN A 297 -1.81 -26.25 -5.02
N PHE A 298 -0.84 -25.47 -4.50
CA PHE A 298 -1.09 -24.30 -3.64
C PHE A 298 -2.05 -23.31 -4.28
N SER A 299 -1.73 -22.84 -5.48
CA SER A 299 -2.54 -21.81 -6.16
C SER A 299 -3.95 -22.31 -6.45
N GLU A 300 -4.09 -23.51 -7.00
CA GLU A 300 -5.38 -24.12 -7.30
C GLU A 300 -6.23 -24.30 -6.03
N GLN A 301 -5.62 -24.74 -4.93
CA GLN A 301 -6.31 -24.92 -3.66
C GLN A 301 -6.72 -23.57 -3.06
N MET A 302 -5.85 -22.57 -3.05
CA MET A 302 -6.18 -21.23 -2.53
C MET A 302 -7.26 -20.54 -3.34
N ILE A 303 -7.21 -20.63 -4.67
CA ILE A 303 -8.28 -20.13 -5.54
C ILE A 303 -9.62 -20.77 -5.16
N LYS A 304 -9.64 -22.09 -5.01
CA LYS A 304 -10.85 -22.82 -4.62
C LYS A 304 -11.37 -22.38 -3.26
N LEU A 305 -10.51 -22.28 -2.24
CA LEU A 305 -10.90 -21.92 -0.88
C LEU A 305 -11.41 -20.49 -0.77
N ILE A 306 -10.84 -19.58 -1.56
CA ILE A 306 -11.34 -18.19 -1.66
C ILE A 306 -12.69 -18.17 -2.41
N CYS A 307 -12.89 -18.98 -3.47
CA CYS A 307 -14.20 -19.18 -4.09
C CYS A 307 -15.24 -19.64 -3.06
N ASP A 308 -14.92 -20.71 -2.33
CA ASP A 308 -15.80 -21.26 -1.31
C ASP A 308 -16.16 -20.18 -0.24
N ALA A 309 -15.20 -19.33 0.11
CA ALA A 309 -15.42 -18.24 1.05
C ALA A 309 -16.35 -17.14 0.48
N VAL A 310 -16.21 -16.79 -0.78
CA VAL A 310 -17.09 -15.81 -1.46
C VAL A 310 -18.52 -16.35 -1.54
N ASP A 311 -18.67 -17.62 -1.91
CA ASP A 311 -19.99 -18.28 -1.96
C ASP A 311 -20.62 -18.34 -0.56
N LEU A 312 -19.82 -18.67 0.47
CA LEU A 312 -20.25 -18.73 1.86
C LEU A 312 -20.67 -17.35 2.39
N ALA A 313 -19.96 -16.30 2.00
CA ALA A 313 -20.31 -14.93 2.39
C ALA A 313 -21.63 -14.48 1.76
N GLY A 314 -21.94 -14.89 0.54
CA GLY A 314 -23.19 -14.59 -0.15
C GLY A 314 -23.42 -13.07 -0.34
N LEU A 315 -22.37 -12.28 -0.38
CA LEU A 315 -22.45 -10.82 -0.44
C LEU A 315 -22.60 -10.33 -1.88
N PRO A 316 -23.45 -9.33 -2.17
CA PRO A 316 -23.50 -8.70 -3.47
C PRO A 316 -22.22 -7.91 -3.78
N ASN A 317 -21.98 -7.60 -5.05
CA ASN A 317 -20.85 -6.79 -5.52
C ASN A 317 -19.47 -7.31 -5.05
N VAL A 318 -19.31 -8.63 -4.89
CA VAL A 318 -18.03 -9.29 -4.67
C VAL A 318 -17.67 -10.09 -5.92
N HIS A 319 -16.56 -9.75 -6.54
CA HIS A 319 -16.12 -10.26 -7.83
C HIS A 319 -14.78 -10.97 -7.66
N GLN A 320 -14.78 -12.29 -7.64
CA GLN A 320 -13.52 -13.04 -7.68
C GLN A 320 -13.06 -13.20 -9.13
N ARG A 321 -11.78 -12.99 -9.36
CA ARG A 321 -11.13 -13.21 -10.66
C ARG A 321 -9.83 -13.95 -10.49
N VAL A 322 -9.67 -15.02 -11.26
CA VAL A 322 -8.37 -15.67 -11.42
C VAL A 322 -7.58 -14.86 -12.43
N ILE A 323 -6.48 -14.29 -11.98
CA ILE A 323 -5.63 -13.44 -12.80
C ILE A 323 -4.45 -14.26 -13.28
N VAL A 324 -4.33 -14.35 -14.59
CA VAL A 324 -3.17 -14.96 -15.25
C VAL A 324 -2.37 -13.80 -15.85
N PRO A 325 -1.20 -13.51 -15.30
CA PRO A 325 -0.36 -12.43 -15.83
C PRO A 325 0.00 -12.68 -17.29
N THR A 326 -0.20 -11.67 -18.14
CA THR A 326 0.24 -11.70 -19.54
C THR A 326 0.85 -10.36 -19.91
N PRO A 327 2.07 -10.31 -20.46
CA PRO A 327 3.02 -11.42 -20.62
C PRO A 327 3.55 -11.89 -19.27
N ASP A 328 3.95 -13.13 -19.25
CA ASP A 328 4.34 -13.89 -18.09
C ASP A 328 5.27 -13.14 -17.12
N ILE A 329 4.86 -13.04 -15.85
CA ILE A 329 5.72 -12.53 -14.78
C ILE A 329 6.91 -13.50 -14.54
N SER A 330 6.77 -14.77 -14.91
CA SER A 330 7.76 -15.83 -14.68
C SER A 330 8.92 -15.88 -15.69
N VAL A 331 8.86 -15.14 -16.80
CA VAL A 331 9.75 -15.37 -17.95
C VAL A 331 11.10 -14.68 -17.83
N ASP A 332 11.21 -13.64 -17.03
CA ASP A 332 12.49 -12.95 -16.83
C ASP A 332 12.93 -13.12 -15.38
N GLU A 333 13.44 -14.32 -15.07
CA GLU A 333 13.79 -14.73 -13.70
C GLU A 333 14.69 -13.73 -12.99
N ASP A 334 15.56 -13.02 -13.70
CA ASP A 334 16.51 -12.08 -13.10
C ASP A 334 15.94 -10.68 -12.90
N LEU A 335 14.89 -10.30 -13.62
CA LEU A 335 14.34 -8.94 -13.61
C LEU A 335 12.99 -8.82 -12.88
N ASP A 336 12.28 -9.92 -12.70
CA ASP A 336 10.94 -9.92 -12.08
C ASP A 336 10.96 -10.14 -10.56
N TRP A 337 12.12 -10.45 -10.00
CA TRP A 337 12.26 -10.78 -8.58
C TRP A 337 13.17 -9.79 -7.83
N GLY A 338 12.76 -9.45 -6.62
CA GLY A 338 13.48 -8.63 -5.66
C GLY A 338 13.89 -9.40 -4.40
N VAL A 339 13.89 -8.72 -3.28
CA VAL A 339 14.31 -9.29 -2.00
C VAL A 339 13.35 -10.40 -1.55
N MET A 340 13.90 -11.53 -1.13
CA MET A 340 13.17 -12.69 -0.61
C MET A 340 12.14 -13.26 -1.60
N GLU A 341 12.48 -13.27 -2.89
CA GLU A 341 11.60 -13.72 -3.96
C GLU A 341 10.25 -12.98 -4.01
N HIS A 342 10.20 -11.73 -3.55
CA HIS A 342 9.08 -10.84 -3.80
C HIS A 342 9.19 -10.21 -5.19
N TRP A 343 8.12 -9.66 -5.69
CA TRP A 343 8.09 -9.03 -7.01
C TRP A 343 8.97 -7.78 -7.06
N SER A 344 9.75 -7.65 -8.11
CA SER A 344 10.42 -6.40 -8.47
C SER A 344 9.40 -5.36 -8.94
N ALA A 345 9.82 -4.09 -9.02
CA ALA A 345 8.97 -3.04 -9.59
C ALA A 345 8.49 -3.38 -11.03
N LYS A 346 9.29 -4.12 -11.81
CA LYS A 346 8.91 -4.57 -13.16
C LYS A 346 7.79 -5.62 -13.11
N ALA A 347 7.85 -6.58 -12.19
CA ALA A 347 6.79 -7.56 -12.00
C ALA A 347 5.49 -6.92 -11.51
N HIS A 348 5.58 -5.93 -10.62
CA HIS A 348 4.43 -5.14 -10.20
C HIS A 348 3.70 -4.49 -11.37
N ILE A 349 4.41 -3.93 -12.35
CA ILE A 349 3.81 -3.36 -13.57
C ILE A 349 3.09 -4.43 -14.37
N LYS A 350 3.70 -5.60 -14.57
CA LYS A 350 3.09 -6.73 -15.29
C LYS A 350 1.81 -7.22 -14.62
N TRP A 351 1.84 -7.34 -13.29
CA TRP A 351 0.66 -7.72 -12.52
C TRP A 351 -0.45 -6.68 -12.61
N ALA A 352 -0.12 -5.39 -12.45
CA ALA A 352 -1.06 -4.30 -12.59
C ALA A 352 -1.75 -4.31 -13.95
N ALA A 353 -1.02 -4.50 -15.04
CA ALA A 353 -1.58 -4.57 -16.39
C ALA A 353 -2.66 -5.67 -16.54
N SER A 354 -2.54 -6.75 -15.78
CA SER A 354 -3.56 -7.82 -15.76
C SER A 354 -4.76 -7.45 -14.88
N VAL A 355 -4.52 -6.81 -13.73
CA VAL A 355 -5.59 -6.37 -12.80
C VAL A 355 -6.44 -5.26 -13.42
N ILE A 356 -5.84 -4.32 -14.12
CA ILE A 356 -6.49 -3.15 -14.75
C ILE A 356 -7.68 -3.57 -15.62
N LYS A 357 -7.54 -4.66 -16.40
CA LYS A 357 -8.62 -5.18 -17.26
C LYS A 357 -9.85 -5.58 -16.44
N HIS A 358 -9.64 -6.23 -15.31
CA HIS A 358 -10.74 -6.66 -14.43
C HIS A 358 -11.36 -5.49 -13.67
N VAL A 359 -10.57 -4.49 -13.30
CA VAL A 359 -11.07 -3.25 -12.73
C VAL A 359 -11.97 -2.52 -13.74
N ALA A 360 -11.52 -2.37 -14.99
CA ALA A 360 -12.30 -1.75 -16.05
C ALA A 360 -13.63 -2.50 -16.29
N ASP A 361 -13.62 -3.83 -16.31
CA ASP A 361 -14.80 -4.67 -16.49
C ASP A 361 -15.85 -4.46 -15.37
N ILE A 362 -15.41 -4.37 -14.12
CA ILE A 362 -16.30 -4.27 -12.96
C ILE A 362 -16.85 -2.86 -12.81
N THR A 363 -15.99 -1.85 -13.00
CA THR A 363 -16.33 -0.45 -12.72
C THR A 363 -16.83 0.32 -13.94
N GLN A 364 -16.57 -0.18 -15.14
CA GLN A 364 -16.75 0.52 -16.41
C GLN A 364 -15.90 1.80 -16.49
N TRP A 365 -14.83 1.89 -15.72
CA TRP A 365 -13.87 2.99 -15.82
C TRP A 365 -12.94 2.77 -17.01
N THR A 366 -12.56 3.86 -17.66
CA THR A 366 -11.60 3.84 -18.75
C THR A 366 -10.21 4.10 -18.18
N PRO A 367 -9.23 3.23 -18.43
CA PRO A 367 -7.82 3.50 -18.13
C PRO A 367 -7.32 4.68 -18.97
N THR A 368 -6.33 5.41 -18.47
CA THR A 368 -5.80 6.60 -19.17
C THR A 368 -4.87 6.26 -20.31
N ASP A 369 -4.09 5.15 -20.25
CA ASP A 369 -2.99 4.83 -21.14
C ASP A 369 -2.89 3.34 -21.55
N LEU A 370 -4.01 2.68 -21.83
CA LEU A 370 -4.00 1.35 -22.46
C LEU A 370 -4.15 1.42 -23.95
#